data_73a18c22d5b489805a839fd0246f9e75
#
_entry.id   73a18c22d5b489805a839fd0246f9e75
#
_cell.length_a   1.000
_cell.length_b   1.000
_cell.length_c   1.000
_cell.angle_alpha   90.00
_cell.angle_beta   90.00
_cell.angle_gamma   90.00
#
_symmetry.space_group_name_H-M   'P 1'
#
loop_
_entity.id
_entity.type
_entity.pdbx_description
1 polymer ?
#
loop_
_entity_poly.entity_id
_entity_poly.type
_entity_poly.pdbx_seq_one_letter_code
_entity_poly.pdbx_strand_id
1 'polypeptide(L)'
;MTTVQFRNEKCEKTIQKFVESNKRVDIILTSPPYNTARNVKTQKALDTHNNRYDGYSDNMTEEEYSDWSVELFNKFDSILVEDGVILYNLSYGSENPNCMWLTIGDIVRKTNFMIADCIIWKKQSALPNNVSHNKLTRLTEFVFVFCRKEEFKTFKANKKITKYGGKLGKQPYYENVYNFIEAPNNDGSCKINKATYSSELCEKLLNIYANENSIVYDPFMGTGTTAIACIKFNNNDNNMVCIGSEISKAQVEFSCERAHTFLEENNSNANIGKYIPVAPN
;
A
#
# COMPACT_ATOMS: atom_id res chain seq x y z
N MET A 1 -0.69 22.25 -0.94
CA MET A 1 -0.94 21.79 0.46
C MET A 1 -1.59 20.44 0.45
N THR A 2 -0.97 19.42 1.03
CA THR A 2 -1.50 18.05 1.08
C THR A 2 -2.82 17.99 1.85
N THR A 3 -3.77 17.23 1.35
CA THR A 3 -5.03 16.94 2.03
C THR A 3 -5.11 15.46 2.36
N VAL A 4 -5.36 15.11 3.62
CA VAL A 4 -5.55 13.74 4.07
C VAL A 4 -6.99 13.52 4.51
N GLN A 5 -7.61 12.44 4.02
CA GLN A 5 -8.98 12.05 4.35
C GLN A 5 -9.00 10.62 4.89
N PHE A 6 -9.46 10.44 6.12
CA PHE A 6 -9.65 9.13 6.74
C PHE A 6 -11.13 8.74 6.68
N ARG A 7 -11.42 7.53 6.22
CA ARG A 7 -12.76 6.98 6.10
C ARG A 7 -12.88 5.70 6.92
N ASN A 8 -13.75 5.71 7.93
CA ASN A 8 -14.03 4.52 8.70
C ASN A 8 -15.11 3.70 8.00
N GLU A 9 -14.74 3.01 6.96
CA GLU A 9 -15.63 2.16 6.16
C GLU A 9 -14.83 1.12 5.37
N LYS A 10 -15.51 0.09 4.88
CA LYS A 10 -14.92 -0.88 3.95
C LYS A 10 -14.48 -0.18 2.67
N CYS A 11 -13.34 -0.61 2.11
CA CYS A 11 -12.78 -0.03 0.88
C CYS A 11 -13.77 -0.08 -0.30
N GLU A 12 -14.58 -1.15 -0.40
CA GLU A 12 -15.60 -1.29 -1.44
C GLU A 12 -16.62 -0.15 -1.41
N LYS A 13 -17.02 0.30 -0.20
CA LYS A 13 -17.94 1.43 -0.05
C LYS A 13 -17.30 2.75 -0.48
N THR A 14 -16.03 2.95 -0.17
CA THR A 14 -15.28 4.12 -0.63
C THR A 14 -15.14 4.10 -2.14
N ILE A 15 -14.79 2.96 -2.74
CA ILE A 15 -14.67 2.79 -4.20
C ILE A 15 -16.00 3.09 -4.87
N GLN A 16 -17.12 2.57 -4.35
CA GLN A 16 -18.45 2.88 -4.87
C GLN A 16 -18.72 4.39 -4.89
N LYS A 17 -18.42 5.10 -3.78
CA LYS A 17 -18.55 6.56 -3.73
C LYS A 17 -17.68 7.30 -4.74
N PHE A 18 -16.47 6.78 -5.03
CA PHE A 18 -15.62 7.34 -6.08
C PHE A 18 -16.24 7.17 -7.46
N VAL A 19 -16.78 5.99 -7.75
CA VAL A 19 -17.48 5.73 -9.01
C VAL A 19 -18.71 6.68 -9.16
N GLU A 20 -19.55 6.76 -8.13
CA GLU A 20 -20.74 7.61 -8.11
C GLU A 20 -20.42 9.10 -8.30
N SER A 21 -19.30 9.58 -7.74
CA SER A 21 -18.83 10.97 -7.86
C SER A 21 -17.90 11.20 -9.04
N ASN A 22 -17.68 10.21 -9.89
CA ASN A 22 -16.68 10.22 -10.97
C ASN A 22 -15.27 10.63 -10.50
N LYS A 23 -14.92 10.29 -9.25
CA LYS A 23 -13.59 10.54 -8.72
C LYS A 23 -12.63 9.45 -9.17
N ARG A 24 -11.47 9.87 -9.66
CA ARG A 24 -10.37 8.97 -10.05
C ARG A 24 -9.16 9.20 -9.15
N VAL A 25 -8.30 8.19 -9.06
CA VAL A 25 -7.06 8.24 -8.29
C VAL A 25 -5.88 7.90 -9.19
N ASP A 26 -4.74 8.54 -8.93
CA ASP A 26 -3.51 8.33 -9.71
C ASP A 26 -2.76 7.10 -9.22
N ILE A 27 -2.76 6.91 -7.90
CA ILE A 27 -2.00 5.85 -7.25
C ILE A 27 -2.87 5.13 -6.22
N ILE A 28 -2.86 3.80 -6.28
CA ILE A 28 -3.31 2.96 -5.18
C ILE A 28 -2.04 2.41 -4.52
N LEU A 29 -1.77 2.83 -3.29
CA LEU A 29 -0.62 2.37 -2.51
C LEU A 29 -1.12 1.69 -1.25
N THR A 30 -0.87 0.39 -1.12
CA THR A 30 -1.47 -0.38 -0.03
C THR A 30 -0.72 -1.64 0.34
N SER A 31 -0.96 -2.08 1.57
CA SER A 31 -0.55 -3.37 2.13
C SER A 31 -1.80 -4.07 2.67
N PRO A 32 -2.46 -4.94 1.88
CA PRO A 32 -3.68 -5.63 2.29
C PRO A 32 -3.39 -6.63 3.42
N PRO A 33 -4.42 -7.20 4.07
CA PRO A 33 -4.24 -8.39 4.89
C PRO A 33 -3.63 -9.53 4.07
N TYR A 34 -2.57 -10.19 4.58
CA TYR A 34 -1.76 -11.14 3.80
C TYR A 34 -2.29 -12.58 3.79
N ASN A 35 -3.39 -12.85 4.44
CA ASN A 35 -3.97 -14.20 4.60
C ASN A 35 -2.94 -15.23 5.13
N THR A 36 -2.25 -14.86 6.19
CA THR A 36 -1.15 -15.67 6.75
C THR A 36 -1.62 -16.78 7.69
N ALA A 37 -2.92 -16.96 7.86
CA ALA A 37 -3.59 -17.91 8.77
C ALA A 37 -3.16 -17.80 10.25
N ARG A 38 -2.50 -16.70 10.64
CA ARG A 38 -1.99 -16.49 12.01
C ARG A 38 -3.06 -16.08 13.01
N ASN A 39 -4.27 -15.79 12.54
CA ASN A 39 -5.44 -15.50 13.39
C ASN A 39 -6.27 -16.72 13.70
N VAL A 40 -5.85 -17.91 13.27
CA VAL A 40 -6.54 -19.15 13.67
C VAL A 40 -6.33 -19.34 15.17
N LYS A 41 -7.43 -19.25 15.92
CA LYS A 41 -7.49 -19.48 17.36
C LYS A 41 -7.11 -20.93 17.66
N THR A 42 -5.85 -21.21 17.88
CA THR A 42 -5.49 -22.35 18.72
C THR A 42 -5.86 -21.98 20.16
N GLN A 43 -6.44 -22.89 20.92
CA GLN A 43 -6.88 -22.66 22.32
C GLN A 43 -5.79 -22.08 23.25
N LYS A 44 -4.50 -22.13 22.85
CA LYS A 44 -3.37 -21.51 23.52
C LYS A 44 -3.11 -20.05 23.12
N ALA A 45 -3.78 -19.54 22.09
CA ALA A 45 -3.59 -18.16 21.58
C ALA A 45 -4.69 -17.20 22.10
N LEU A 46 -5.42 -17.59 23.13
CA LEU A 46 -6.37 -16.69 23.84
C LEU A 46 -5.67 -15.57 24.62
N ASP A 47 -4.35 -15.63 24.76
CA ASP A 47 -3.55 -14.57 25.37
C ASP A 47 -3.14 -13.53 24.34
N THR A 48 -3.93 -12.47 24.24
CA THR A 48 -3.61 -11.03 24.01
C THR A 48 -2.59 -10.61 22.94
N HIS A 49 -1.92 -11.49 22.20
CA HIS A 49 -0.79 -11.09 21.35
C HIS A 49 -0.94 -11.35 19.85
N ASN A 50 -2.02 -11.96 19.38
CA ASN A 50 -2.13 -12.44 18.00
C ASN A 50 -3.21 -11.78 17.13
N ASN A 51 -4.01 -10.84 17.63
CA ASN A 51 -4.91 -10.09 16.77
C ASN A 51 -4.09 -9.04 15.98
N ARG A 52 -3.69 -9.41 14.75
CA ARG A 52 -3.06 -8.48 13.82
C ARG A 52 -4.05 -7.48 13.24
N TYR A 53 -5.29 -7.92 13.08
CA TYR A 53 -6.35 -7.13 12.47
C TYR A 53 -7.59 -7.17 13.36
N ASP A 54 -8.08 -6.00 13.74
CA ASP A 54 -9.32 -5.84 14.45
C ASP A 54 -10.49 -5.94 13.44
N GLY A 55 -11.43 -6.88 13.71
CA GLY A 55 -12.61 -7.02 12.85
C GLY A 55 -12.41 -7.76 11.52
N TYR A 56 -11.22 -8.33 11.24
CA TYR A 56 -10.93 -9.10 10.03
C TYR A 56 -10.40 -10.50 10.37
N SER A 57 -10.95 -11.51 9.69
CA SER A 57 -10.51 -12.90 9.80
C SER A 57 -9.48 -13.21 8.70
N ASP A 58 -8.22 -13.41 9.08
CA ASP A 58 -7.08 -13.67 8.19
C ASP A 58 -6.92 -15.18 7.89
N ASN A 59 -8.03 -15.85 7.50
CA ASN A 59 -8.13 -17.31 7.39
C ASN A 59 -8.92 -17.78 6.16
N MET A 60 -8.93 -17.04 5.09
CA MET A 60 -9.49 -17.48 3.81
C MET A 60 -8.69 -18.67 3.26
N THR A 61 -9.32 -19.54 2.48
CA THR A 61 -8.59 -20.46 1.61
C THR A 61 -7.75 -19.69 0.59
N GLU A 62 -6.78 -20.33 -0.04
CA GLU A 62 -5.97 -19.70 -1.10
C GLU A 62 -6.85 -19.22 -2.26
N GLU A 63 -7.85 -20.01 -2.64
CA GLU A 63 -8.79 -19.69 -3.71
C GLU A 63 -9.69 -18.50 -3.34
N GLU A 64 -10.31 -18.51 -2.16
CA GLU A 64 -11.15 -17.41 -1.68
C GLU A 64 -10.36 -16.08 -1.62
N TYR A 65 -9.11 -16.12 -1.14
CA TYR A 65 -8.26 -14.93 -1.07
C TYR A 65 -7.86 -14.43 -2.46
N SER A 66 -7.57 -15.35 -3.37
CA SER A 66 -7.28 -15.03 -4.76
C SER A 66 -8.47 -14.38 -5.46
N ASP A 67 -9.66 -14.98 -5.34
CA ASP A 67 -10.88 -14.46 -5.96
C ASP A 67 -11.29 -13.10 -5.37
N TRP A 68 -11.20 -12.93 -4.05
CA TRP A 68 -11.39 -11.63 -3.39
C TRP A 68 -10.41 -10.57 -3.92
N SER A 69 -9.15 -10.93 -4.10
CA SER A 69 -8.13 -10.02 -4.63
C SER A 69 -8.41 -9.64 -6.09
N VAL A 70 -8.84 -10.58 -6.92
CA VAL A 70 -9.25 -10.34 -8.31
C VAL A 70 -10.46 -9.39 -8.37
N GLU A 71 -11.48 -9.61 -7.54
CA GLU A 71 -12.64 -8.71 -7.46
C GLU A 71 -12.23 -7.30 -7.04
N LEU A 72 -11.31 -7.19 -6.07
CA LEU A 72 -10.79 -5.90 -5.61
C LEU A 72 -10.06 -5.16 -6.73
N PHE A 73 -9.21 -5.85 -7.49
CA PHE A 73 -8.51 -5.25 -8.63
C PHE A 73 -9.47 -4.80 -9.74
N ASN A 74 -10.53 -5.56 -10.02
CA ASN A 74 -11.57 -5.13 -10.96
C ASN A 74 -12.30 -3.84 -10.47
N LYS A 75 -12.48 -3.68 -9.15
CA LYS A 75 -12.99 -2.43 -8.58
C LYS A 75 -11.97 -1.29 -8.68
N PHE A 76 -10.67 -1.56 -8.48
CA PHE A 76 -9.61 -0.57 -8.67
C PHE A 76 -9.57 -0.04 -10.12
N ASP A 77 -9.80 -0.89 -11.10
CA ASP A 77 -9.85 -0.50 -12.51
C ASP A 77 -10.88 0.61 -12.76
N SER A 78 -12.03 0.55 -12.06
CA SER A 78 -13.09 1.54 -12.21
C SER A 78 -12.77 2.94 -11.65
N ILE A 79 -11.73 3.08 -10.82
CA ILE A 79 -11.37 4.33 -10.16
C ILE A 79 -9.97 4.84 -10.49
N LEU A 80 -9.15 4.05 -11.17
CA LEU A 80 -7.79 4.44 -11.53
C LEU A 80 -7.83 5.34 -12.77
N VAL A 81 -7.01 6.41 -12.80
CA VAL A 81 -6.81 7.25 -13.99
C VAL A 81 -6.11 6.46 -15.10
N GLU A 82 -6.07 7.01 -16.32
CA GLU A 82 -5.17 6.55 -17.40
C GLU A 82 -3.71 6.66 -16.94
N ASP A 83 -2.88 5.66 -17.26
CA ASP A 83 -1.49 5.52 -16.78
C ASP A 83 -1.35 5.47 -15.23
N GLY A 84 -2.43 5.25 -14.50
CA GLY A 84 -2.40 5.11 -13.05
C GLY A 84 -1.71 3.82 -12.59
N VAL A 85 -1.21 3.80 -11.35
CA VAL A 85 -0.41 2.70 -10.81
C VAL A 85 -0.99 2.12 -9.53
N ILE A 86 -0.87 0.79 -9.37
CA ILE A 86 -1.16 0.10 -8.11
C ILE A 86 0.16 -0.42 -7.53
N LEU A 87 0.50 0.05 -6.33
CA LEU A 87 1.65 -0.36 -5.55
C LEU A 87 1.15 -1.27 -4.43
N TYR A 88 1.24 -2.57 -4.67
CA TYR A 88 0.63 -3.60 -3.83
C TYR A 88 1.69 -4.35 -3.04
N ASN A 89 1.84 -4.00 -1.75
CA ASN A 89 2.82 -4.64 -0.87
C ASN A 89 2.26 -5.95 -0.33
N LEU A 90 2.98 -7.04 -0.53
CA LEU A 90 2.56 -8.37 -0.11
C LEU A 90 3.78 -9.22 0.29
N SER A 91 3.55 -10.18 1.18
CA SER A 91 4.54 -11.17 1.57
C SER A 91 3.88 -12.54 1.72
N TYR A 92 4.67 -13.60 1.54
CA TYR A 92 4.18 -14.96 1.76
C TYR A 92 4.24 -15.37 3.24
N GLY A 93 3.23 -16.10 3.71
CA GLY A 93 3.19 -16.69 5.04
C GLY A 93 4.06 -17.95 5.17
N SER A 94 4.47 -18.31 6.38
CA SER A 94 5.11 -19.61 6.64
C SER A 94 4.10 -20.75 6.60
N GLU A 95 2.88 -20.44 6.95
CA GLU A 95 1.75 -21.38 7.02
C GLU A 95 1.07 -21.52 5.66
N ASN A 96 1.18 -20.49 4.82
CA ASN A 96 0.58 -20.44 3.50
C ASN A 96 1.57 -19.83 2.48
N PRO A 97 2.63 -20.56 2.10
CA PRO A 97 3.72 -19.99 1.31
C PRO A 97 3.36 -19.73 -0.16
N ASN A 98 2.33 -20.39 -0.69
CA ASN A 98 1.92 -20.28 -2.08
C ASN A 98 0.88 -19.19 -2.33
N CYS A 99 0.08 -18.83 -1.32
CA CYS A 99 -1.08 -17.94 -1.44
C CYS A 99 -0.73 -16.65 -2.18
N MET A 100 0.34 -15.97 -1.80
CA MET A 100 0.78 -14.75 -2.47
C MET A 100 1.03 -14.97 -3.97
N TRP A 101 1.78 -16.01 -4.34
CA TRP A 101 2.15 -16.26 -5.73
C TRP A 101 0.95 -16.62 -6.60
N LEU A 102 0.05 -17.45 -6.09
CA LEU A 102 -1.19 -17.81 -6.77
C LEU A 102 -2.09 -16.59 -6.97
N THR A 103 -2.27 -15.80 -5.93
CA THR A 103 -3.06 -14.56 -5.97
C THR A 103 -2.53 -13.57 -7.00
N ILE A 104 -1.22 -13.30 -7.02
CA ILE A 104 -0.61 -12.41 -8.00
C ILE A 104 -0.76 -12.97 -9.43
N GLY A 105 -0.58 -14.27 -9.59
CA GLY A 105 -0.82 -14.95 -10.89
C GLY A 105 -2.27 -14.83 -11.37
N ASP A 106 -3.24 -14.95 -10.49
CA ASP A 106 -4.65 -14.82 -10.81
C ASP A 106 -5.05 -13.37 -11.13
N ILE A 107 -4.57 -12.39 -10.37
CA ILE A 107 -4.75 -10.98 -10.71
C ILE A 107 -4.31 -10.70 -12.15
N VAL A 108 -3.09 -11.12 -12.52
CA VAL A 108 -2.57 -10.92 -13.90
C VAL A 108 -3.42 -11.63 -14.96
N ARG A 109 -3.89 -12.84 -14.67
CA ARG A 109 -4.67 -13.64 -15.65
C ARG A 109 -6.11 -13.17 -15.78
N LYS A 110 -6.78 -12.82 -14.65
CA LYS A 110 -8.22 -12.62 -14.58
C LYS A 110 -8.64 -11.13 -14.61
N THR A 111 -7.69 -10.18 -14.61
CA THR A 111 -7.98 -8.73 -14.63
C THR A 111 -7.31 -8.02 -15.82
N ASN A 112 -7.57 -6.73 -15.98
CA ASN A 112 -6.92 -5.88 -16.99
C ASN A 112 -5.49 -5.48 -16.61
N PHE A 113 -4.99 -5.88 -15.43
CA PHE A 113 -3.68 -5.48 -14.93
C PHE A 113 -2.59 -6.47 -15.28
N MET A 114 -1.37 -5.96 -15.39
CA MET A 114 -0.13 -6.72 -15.46
C MET A 114 0.90 -6.15 -14.49
N ILE A 115 1.91 -6.97 -14.18
CA ILE A 115 3.05 -6.51 -13.37
C ILE A 115 3.98 -5.72 -14.30
N ALA A 116 4.12 -4.41 -14.03
CA ALA A 116 5.09 -3.55 -14.69
C ALA A 116 6.49 -3.70 -14.07
N ASP A 117 6.56 -3.88 -12.75
CA ASP A 117 7.80 -4.17 -12.01
C ASP A 117 7.49 -4.90 -10.70
N CYS A 118 8.53 -5.47 -10.07
CA CYS A 118 8.46 -6.05 -8.74
C CYS A 118 9.63 -5.50 -7.91
N ILE A 119 9.29 -4.64 -6.94
CA ILE A 119 10.27 -4.02 -6.06
C ILE A 119 10.48 -4.90 -4.82
N ILE A 120 11.74 -5.22 -4.55
CA ILE A 120 12.13 -5.93 -3.33
C ILE A 120 12.30 -4.91 -2.21
N TRP A 121 11.45 -5.00 -1.19
CA TRP A 121 11.67 -4.28 0.05
C TRP A 121 12.52 -5.11 1.00
N LYS A 122 13.76 -4.69 1.24
CA LYS A 122 14.63 -5.25 2.26
C LYS A 122 14.39 -4.52 3.58
N LYS A 123 13.99 -5.25 4.59
CA LYS A 123 13.81 -4.77 5.96
C LYS A 123 15.15 -4.61 6.66
N GLN A 124 15.24 -3.70 7.61
CA GLN A 124 16.45 -3.50 8.41
C GLN A 124 16.70 -4.64 9.40
N SER A 125 15.63 -5.31 9.83
CA SER A 125 15.73 -6.45 10.75
C SER A 125 14.68 -7.51 10.44
N ALA A 126 14.94 -8.74 10.89
CA ALA A 126 14.01 -9.85 10.80
C ALA A 126 13.98 -10.64 12.10
N LEU A 127 12.82 -11.21 12.42
CA LEU A 127 12.75 -12.22 13.48
C LEU A 127 13.52 -13.46 13.01
N PRO A 128 14.55 -13.90 13.74
CA PRO A 128 15.31 -15.08 13.36
C PRO A 128 14.42 -16.31 13.26
N ASN A 129 14.58 -17.07 12.19
CA ASN A 129 13.99 -18.39 12.06
C ASN A 129 15.06 -19.46 12.32
N ASN A 130 15.43 -19.60 13.57
CA ASN A 130 16.45 -20.53 14.03
C ASN A 130 15.90 -21.85 14.57
N VAL A 131 14.57 -22.02 14.54
CA VAL A 131 13.89 -23.23 15.02
C VAL A 131 13.57 -24.19 13.87
N SER A 132 13.45 -23.68 12.66
CA SER A 132 13.09 -24.45 11.47
C SER A 132 14.35 -24.77 10.65
N HIS A 133 14.63 -26.05 10.43
CA HIS A 133 15.80 -26.51 9.66
C HIS A 133 15.68 -26.27 8.15
N ASN A 134 14.45 -26.03 7.64
CA ASN A 134 14.14 -25.93 6.21
C ASN A 134 13.61 -24.53 5.77
N LYS A 135 13.58 -23.56 6.67
CA LYS A 135 13.09 -22.21 6.36
C LYS A 135 14.13 -21.16 6.71
N LEU A 136 14.37 -20.27 5.78
CA LEU A 136 15.28 -19.14 6.00
C LEU A 136 14.60 -18.03 6.80
N THR A 137 15.40 -17.21 7.46
CA THR A 137 14.96 -15.94 8.04
C THR A 137 14.57 -14.98 6.91
N ARG A 138 13.32 -14.52 6.90
CA ARG A 138 12.79 -13.64 5.85
C ARG A 138 13.08 -12.19 6.17
N LEU A 139 13.88 -11.57 5.33
CA LEU A 139 14.27 -10.18 5.44
C LEU A 139 13.58 -9.29 4.41
N THR A 140 12.87 -9.89 3.44
CA THR A 140 12.28 -9.15 2.32
C THR A 140 10.77 -9.33 2.24
N GLU A 141 10.11 -8.30 1.70
CA GLU A 141 8.76 -8.33 1.17
C GLU A 141 8.76 -7.80 -0.26
N PHE A 142 7.62 -7.87 -0.95
CA PHE A 142 7.49 -7.53 -2.36
C PHE A 142 6.47 -6.40 -2.50
N VAL A 143 6.83 -5.38 -3.28
CA VAL A 143 5.86 -4.40 -3.78
C VAL A 143 5.67 -4.68 -5.26
N PHE A 144 4.54 -5.28 -5.59
CA PHE A 144 4.15 -5.50 -6.98
C PHE A 144 3.61 -4.20 -7.56
N VAL A 145 4.20 -3.76 -8.65
CA VAL A 145 3.82 -2.55 -9.37
C VAL A 145 2.94 -2.98 -10.54
N PHE A 146 1.65 -2.64 -10.48
CA PHE A 146 0.70 -2.97 -11.54
C PHE A 146 0.34 -1.73 -12.35
N CYS A 147 0.24 -1.90 -13.68
CA CYS A 147 -0.42 -1.00 -14.60
C CYS A 147 -1.43 -1.78 -15.44
N ARG A 148 -2.33 -1.11 -16.17
CA ARG A 148 -3.18 -1.80 -17.14
C ARG A 148 -2.34 -2.39 -18.27
N LYS A 149 -2.76 -3.52 -18.82
CA LYS A 149 -2.05 -4.23 -19.89
C LYS A 149 -1.86 -3.36 -21.13
N GLU A 150 -2.86 -2.58 -21.48
CA GLU A 150 -2.85 -1.67 -22.64
C GLU A 150 -1.95 -0.45 -22.43
N GLU A 151 -1.74 -0.04 -21.17
CA GLU A 151 -0.94 1.11 -20.77
C GLU A 151 0.53 0.77 -20.50
N PHE A 152 0.96 -0.48 -20.64
CA PHE A 152 2.33 -0.89 -20.32
C PHE A 152 3.41 -0.11 -21.10
N LYS A 153 3.11 0.34 -22.32
CA LYS A 153 4.05 1.11 -23.13
C LYS A 153 4.09 2.59 -22.75
N THR A 154 3.02 3.12 -22.17
CA THR A 154 2.89 4.52 -21.72
C THR A 154 3.21 4.68 -20.27
N PHE A 155 3.10 3.60 -19.48
CA PHE A 155 3.46 3.55 -18.06
C PHE A 155 4.87 4.10 -17.79
N LYS A 156 5.00 4.94 -16.77
CA LYS A 156 6.26 5.63 -16.45
C LYS A 156 6.56 5.60 -14.96
N ALA A 157 7.85 5.47 -14.66
CA ALA A 157 8.42 5.86 -13.38
C ALA A 157 9.04 7.26 -13.50
N ASN A 158 9.10 8.03 -12.41
CA ASN A 158 9.68 9.38 -12.36
C ASN A 158 11.21 9.32 -12.39
N LYS A 159 11.76 8.95 -13.54
CA LYS A 159 13.21 8.88 -13.76
C LYS A 159 13.70 10.14 -14.44
N LYS A 160 14.70 10.80 -13.84
CA LYS A 160 15.32 12.01 -14.41
C LYS A 160 16.11 11.68 -15.67
N ILE A 161 15.99 12.53 -16.69
CA ILE A 161 16.84 12.45 -17.88
C ILE A 161 18.23 12.93 -17.50
N THR A 162 19.24 12.10 -17.71
CA THR A 162 20.65 12.41 -17.42
C THR A 162 21.38 12.98 -18.62
N LYS A 163 21.01 12.56 -19.83
CA LYS A 163 21.58 13.03 -21.10
C LYS A 163 20.69 12.68 -22.26
N TYR A 164 20.96 13.31 -23.41
CA TYR A 164 20.42 12.91 -24.70
C TYR A 164 21.54 12.33 -25.58
N GLY A 165 21.22 11.34 -26.42
CA GLY A 165 22.15 10.67 -27.31
C GLY A 165 21.46 9.97 -28.47
N GLY A 166 22.03 8.87 -28.96
CA GLY A 166 21.59 8.17 -30.17
C GLY A 166 22.05 8.88 -31.45
N LYS A 167 21.78 8.28 -32.62
CA LYS A 167 22.25 8.79 -33.93
C LYS A 167 21.83 10.22 -34.25
N LEU A 168 20.72 10.71 -33.68
CA LEU A 168 20.20 12.06 -33.86
C LEU A 168 20.33 12.94 -32.60
N GLY A 169 20.98 12.47 -31.54
CA GLY A 169 21.10 13.20 -30.28
C GLY A 169 19.77 13.44 -29.54
N LYS A 170 18.68 12.76 -29.93
CA LYS A 170 17.33 13.00 -29.39
C LYS A 170 16.82 11.91 -28.45
N GLN A 171 17.54 10.80 -28.32
CA GLN A 171 17.13 9.71 -27.42
C GLN A 171 17.48 10.08 -25.98
N PRO A 172 16.48 10.16 -25.07
CA PRO A 172 16.75 10.39 -23.65
C PRO A 172 17.38 9.16 -23.00
N TYR A 173 18.32 9.38 -22.12
CA TYR A 173 18.87 8.39 -21.19
C TYR A 173 18.49 8.82 -19.78
N TYR A 174 18.02 7.85 -18.99
CA TYR A 174 17.48 8.09 -17.66
C TYR A 174 18.47 7.65 -16.57
N GLU A 175 18.29 8.19 -15.36
CA GLU A 175 18.99 7.73 -14.17
C GLU A 175 18.63 6.28 -13.85
N ASN A 176 19.53 5.60 -13.12
CA ASN A 176 19.27 4.26 -12.61
C ASN A 176 18.44 4.35 -11.33
N VAL A 177 17.19 3.91 -11.41
CA VAL A 177 16.34 3.65 -10.25
C VAL A 177 16.19 2.14 -10.11
N TYR A 178 16.57 1.61 -8.95
CA TYR A 178 16.61 0.16 -8.74
C TYR A 178 15.29 -0.33 -8.17
N ASN A 179 14.88 -1.54 -8.56
CA ASN A 179 13.74 -2.23 -7.98
C ASN A 179 14.09 -2.93 -6.64
N PHE A 180 14.89 -2.25 -5.84
CA PHE A 180 15.34 -2.68 -4.54
C PHE A 180 15.34 -1.49 -3.57
N ILE A 181 14.56 -1.60 -2.49
CA ILE A 181 14.42 -0.54 -1.49
C ILE A 181 14.78 -1.10 -0.12
N GLU A 182 15.75 -0.49 0.56
CA GLU A 182 15.96 -0.68 1.99
C GLU A 182 15.14 0.35 2.75
N ALA A 183 14.37 -0.12 3.73
CA ALA A 183 13.61 0.74 4.63
C ALA A 183 13.36 0.02 5.97
N PRO A 184 13.07 0.76 7.05
CA PRO A 184 12.68 0.17 8.32
C PRO A 184 11.51 -0.80 8.19
N ASN A 185 11.32 -1.68 9.17
CA ASN A 185 10.20 -2.61 9.19
C ASN A 185 8.86 -1.89 9.38
N ASN A 186 8.89 -0.82 10.18
CA ASN A 186 7.75 0.02 10.53
C ASN A 186 8.27 1.37 11.08
N ASP A 187 7.36 2.27 11.44
CA ASP A 187 7.68 3.58 12.01
C ASP A 187 7.78 3.57 13.55
N GLY A 188 8.15 2.47 14.14
CA GLY A 188 8.18 2.27 15.58
C GLY A 188 7.04 1.39 16.10
N SER A 189 6.98 1.19 17.41
CA SER A 189 6.00 0.30 18.02
C SER A 189 4.60 0.91 18.01
N CYS A 190 3.68 0.33 17.28
CA CYS A 190 2.27 0.61 17.40
C CYS A 190 1.59 -0.49 18.23
N LYS A 191 0.93 -0.10 19.33
CA LYS A 191 0.24 -1.06 20.22
C LYS A 191 -1.07 -1.58 19.60
N ILE A 192 -1.68 -0.80 18.72
CA ILE A 192 -2.99 -1.09 18.13
C ILE A 192 -2.87 -2.04 16.93
N ASN A 193 -1.82 -1.88 16.11
CA ASN A 193 -1.58 -2.73 14.95
C ASN A 193 -0.08 -3.05 14.84
N LYS A 194 0.28 -4.32 14.91
CA LYS A 194 1.66 -4.79 14.77
C LYS A 194 2.06 -5.10 13.32
N ALA A 195 1.11 -5.07 12.41
CA ALA A 195 1.31 -5.39 11.00
C ALA A 195 1.46 -4.13 10.14
N THR A 196 2.08 -3.09 10.68
CA THR A 196 2.36 -1.85 9.95
C THR A 196 3.61 -1.97 9.10
N TYR A 197 3.65 -1.26 7.98
CA TYR A 197 4.84 -1.10 7.16
C TYR A 197 5.45 0.31 7.35
N SER A 198 6.57 0.59 6.71
CA SER A 198 7.33 1.81 6.94
C SER A 198 6.82 2.99 6.10
N SER A 199 6.68 4.17 6.70
CA SER A 199 6.41 5.40 5.95
C SER A 199 7.57 5.77 5.02
N GLU A 200 8.82 5.43 5.38
CA GLU A 200 9.97 5.62 4.51
C GLU A 200 9.89 4.76 3.24
N LEU A 201 9.37 3.52 3.33
CA LEU A 201 9.09 2.72 2.14
C LEU A 201 8.07 3.43 1.24
N CYS A 202 6.95 3.87 1.82
CA CYS A 202 5.89 4.56 1.07
C CYS A 202 6.41 5.85 0.43
N GLU A 203 7.21 6.64 1.15
CA GLU A 203 7.84 7.87 0.64
C GLU A 203 8.74 7.58 -0.57
N LYS A 204 9.60 6.54 -0.48
CA LYS A 204 10.44 6.12 -1.60
C LYS A 204 9.63 5.67 -2.82
N LEU A 205 8.52 4.96 -2.59
CA LEU A 205 7.60 4.55 -3.66
C LEU A 205 6.89 5.74 -4.30
N LEU A 206 6.41 6.70 -3.50
CA LEU A 206 5.80 7.94 -4.00
C LEU A 206 6.80 8.76 -4.81
N ASN A 207 8.07 8.85 -4.41
CA ASN A 207 9.10 9.53 -5.19
C ASN A 207 9.31 8.91 -6.57
N ILE A 208 9.07 7.61 -6.72
CA ILE A 208 9.20 6.92 -8.01
C ILE A 208 7.96 7.11 -8.89
N TYR A 209 6.75 7.18 -8.31
CA TYR A 209 5.51 7.09 -9.09
C TYR A 209 4.55 8.26 -8.93
N ALA A 210 4.68 9.09 -7.89
CA ALA A 210 3.78 10.22 -7.65
C ALA A 210 4.23 11.50 -8.34
N ASN A 211 3.26 12.31 -8.73
CA ASN A 211 3.43 13.68 -9.19
C ASN A 211 2.87 14.67 -8.15
N GLU A 212 3.12 15.97 -8.36
CA GLU A 212 2.79 17.05 -7.42
C GLU A 212 1.31 17.10 -6.99
N ASN A 213 0.39 16.73 -7.86
CA ASN A 213 -1.05 16.79 -7.60
C ASN A 213 -1.71 15.41 -7.53
N SER A 214 -0.90 14.36 -7.34
CA SER A 214 -1.42 13.00 -7.34
C SER A 214 -2.46 12.78 -6.24
N ILE A 215 -3.51 12.04 -6.57
CA ILE A 215 -4.49 11.49 -5.64
C ILE A 215 -4.07 10.07 -5.31
N VAL A 216 -3.67 9.85 -4.05
CA VAL A 216 -3.26 8.54 -3.52
C VAL A 216 -4.40 7.94 -2.73
N TYR A 217 -4.74 6.69 -3.03
CA TYR A 217 -5.74 5.93 -2.28
C TYR A 217 -5.12 4.71 -1.60
N ASP A 218 -5.37 4.58 -0.31
CA ASP A 218 -5.04 3.37 0.46
C ASP A 218 -6.33 2.68 0.94
N PRO A 219 -6.72 1.56 0.31
CA PRO A 219 -7.92 0.81 0.70
C PRO A 219 -7.82 0.12 2.06
N PHE A 220 -6.61 0.00 2.63
CA PHE A 220 -6.32 -0.67 3.91
C PHE A 220 -5.39 0.20 4.76
N MET A 221 -5.80 1.45 5.01
CA MET A 221 -4.98 2.52 5.61
C MET A 221 -4.37 2.14 6.97
N GLY A 222 -5.01 1.27 7.74
CA GLY A 222 -4.54 0.84 9.05
C GLY A 222 -4.24 2.01 9.97
N THR A 223 -2.99 2.13 10.40
CA THR A 223 -2.50 3.18 11.30
C THR A 223 -2.00 4.44 10.57
N GLY A 224 -2.35 4.63 9.30
CA GLY A 224 -2.08 5.87 8.57
C GLY A 224 -0.67 6.02 8.00
N THR A 225 0.05 4.94 7.79
CA THR A 225 1.43 5.00 7.27
C THR A 225 1.53 5.69 5.91
N THR A 226 0.62 5.35 4.98
CA THR A 226 0.51 6.00 3.67
C THR A 226 0.20 7.50 3.81
N ALA A 227 -0.65 7.88 4.76
CA ALA A 227 -0.96 9.28 5.03
C ALA A 227 0.29 10.06 5.47
N ILE A 228 1.07 9.51 6.40
CA ILE A 228 2.34 10.12 6.84
C ILE A 228 3.30 10.29 5.66
N ALA A 229 3.43 9.29 4.80
CA ALA A 229 4.29 9.38 3.62
C ALA A 229 3.82 10.49 2.65
N CYS A 230 2.53 10.63 2.42
CA CYS A 230 1.96 11.72 1.61
C CYS A 230 2.20 13.10 2.23
N ILE A 231 2.11 13.23 3.56
CA ILE A 231 2.43 14.48 4.26
C ILE A 231 3.92 14.83 4.10
N LYS A 232 4.81 13.85 4.25
CA LYS A 232 6.26 14.03 4.05
C LYS A 232 6.60 14.44 2.62
N PHE A 233 5.97 13.83 1.64
CA PHE A 233 6.16 14.13 0.22
C PHE A 233 5.80 15.60 -0.10
N ASN A 234 4.90 16.22 0.68
CA ASN A 234 4.42 17.59 0.48
C ASN A 234 5.41 18.69 0.88
N ASN A 235 6.54 18.42 1.51
CA ASN A 235 7.51 19.44 1.93
C ASN A 235 8.05 20.31 0.77
N ASN A 236 7.56 20.10 -0.45
CA ASN A 236 7.95 20.75 -1.69
C ASN A 236 6.80 21.51 -2.40
N ASP A 237 5.85 22.08 -1.68
CA ASP A 237 4.69 22.83 -2.22
C ASP A 237 3.67 22.02 -3.06
N ASN A 238 3.68 20.71 -2.96
CA ASN A 238 2.80 19.85 -3.72
C ASN A 238 1.37 19.79 -3.14
N ASN A 239 0.34 19.65 -3.98
CA ASN A 239 -1.08 19.59 -3.60
C ASN A 239 -1.60 18.14 -3.63
N MET A 240 -0.88 17.21 -3.02
CA MET A 240 -1.27 15.82 -3.00
C MET A 240 -2.55 15.59 -2.18
N VAL A 241 -3.37 14.67 -2.61
CA VAL A 241 -4.54 14.20 -1.85
C VAL A 241 -4.34 12.74 -1.47
N CYS A 242 -4.37 12.45 -0.16
CA CYS A 242 -4.35 11.09 0.35
C CYS A 242 -5.71 10.72 0.92
N ILE A 243 -6.27 9.60 0.47
CA ILE A 243 -7.55 9.08 0.95
C ILE A 243 -7.32 7.67 1.46
N GLY A 244 -7.75 7.38 2.67
CA GLY A 244 -7.62 6.05 3.25
C GLY A 244 -8.93 5.49 3.75
N SER A 245 -9.14 4.18 3.53
CA SER A 245 -10.24 3.42 4.11
C SER A 245 -9.71 2.47 5.18
N GLU A 246 -10.40 2.38 6.30
CA GLU A 246 -10.09 1.46 7.38
C GLU A 246 -11.38 1.07 8.12
N ILE A 247 -11.57 -0.22 8.38
CA ILE A 247 -12.77 -0.75 9.04
C ILE A 247 -12.73 -0.56 10.56
N SER A 248 -11.54 -0.62 11.15
CA SER A 248 -11.35 -0.44 12.59
C SER A 248 -11.40 1.03 12.96
N LYS A 249 -12.44 1.41 13.73
CA LYS A 249 -12.57 2.78 14.24
C LYS A 249 -11.35 3.21 15.06
N ALA A 250 -10.84 2.30 15.90
CA ALA A 250 -9.67 2.60 16.74
C ALA A 250 -8.41 2.90 15.91
N GLN A 251 -8.22 2.19 14.78
CA GLN A 251 -7.10 2.47 13.88
C GLN A 251 -7.28 3.79 13.15
N VAL A 252 -8.49 4.14 12.74
CA VAL A 252 -8.77 5.45 12.12
C VAL A 252 -8.51 6.60 13.09
N GLU A 253 -8.99 6.50 14.33
CA GLU A 253 -8.76 7.51 15.38
C GLU A 253 -7.26 7.68 15.64
N PHE A 254 -6.53 6.59 15.79
CA PHE A 254 -5.07 6.61 15.93
C PHE A 254 -4.37 7.23 14.71
N SER A 255 -4.83 6.93 13.50
CA SER A 255 -4.26 7.50 12.26
C SER A 255 -4.43 9.01 12.20
N CYS A 256 -5.59 9.52 12.63
CA CYS A 256 -5.86 10.95 12.71
C CYS A 256 -4.92 11.62 13.73
N GLU A 257 -4.82 11.08 14.95
CA GLU A 257 -3.93 11.61 16.00
C GLU A 257 -2.48 11.60 15.53
N ARG A 258 -2.03 10.48 14.95
CA ARG A 258 -0.67 10.34 14.42
C ARG A 258 -0.36 11.38 13.34
N ALA A 259 -1.29 11.64 12.44
CA ALA A 259 -1.13 12.63 11.38
C ALA A 259 -1.05 14.05 11.96
N HIS A 260 -1.89 14.39 12.94
CA HIS A 260 -1.84 15.69 13.64
C HIS A 260 -0.53 15.89 14.38
N THR A 261 -0.11 14.91 15.20
CA THR A 261 1.17 14.95 15.92
C THR A 261 2.34 15.15 14.96
N PHE A 262 2.34 14.42 13.85
CA PHE A 262 3.41 14.54 12.85
C PHE A 262 3.48 15.95 12.25
N LEU A 263 2.33 16.57 11.96
CA LEU A 263 2.29 17.96 11.46
C LEU A 263 2.81 18.97 12.46
N GLU A 264 2.41 18.84 13.73
CA GLU A 264 2.85 19.72 14.81
C GLU A 264 4.37 19.63 15.02
N GLU A 265 4.90 18.41 15.12
CA GLU A 265 6.33 18.16 15.35
C GLU A 265 7.24 18.64 14.19
N ASN A 266 6.74 18.63 12.97
CA ASN A 266 7.53 18.96 11.79
C ASN A 266 7.22 20.34 11.19
N ASN A 267 6.39 21.17 11.83
CA ASN A 267 5.90 22.45 11.32
C ASN A 267 5.41 22.35 9.86
N SER A 268 4.79 21.24 9.50
CA SER A 268 4.38 20.91 8.15
C SER A 268 2.96 21.41 7.89
N ASN A 269 2.71 21.92 6.69
CA ASN A 269 1.40 22.42 6.29
C ASN A 269 0.63 21.35 5.50
N ALA A 270 -0.25 20.61 6.16
CA ALA A 270 -1.22 19.76 5.49
C ALA A 270 -2.62 19.96 6.10
N ASN A 271 -3.65 19.74 5.31
CA ASN A 271 -5.03 19.77 5.78
C ASN A 271 -5.48 18.34 6.09
N ILE A 272 -5.68 18.05 7.38
CA ILE A 272 -6.32 16.80 7.78
C ILE A 272 -7.82 17.03 7.73
N GLY A 273 -8.46 16.47 6.69
CA GLY A 273 -9.91 16.49 6.56
C GLY A 273 -10.57 15.81 7.75
N LYS A 274 -11.72 16.33 8.15
CA LYS A 274 -12.48 15.75 9.27
C LYS A 274 -12.69 14.25 9.04
N TYR A 275 -12.40 13.47 10.09
CA TYR A 275 -12.89 12.11 10.24
C TYR A 275 -14.41 12.11 9.98
N ILE A 276 -14.85 11.37 8.97
CA ILE A 276 -16.28 11.17 8.70
C ILE A 276 -16.64 9.81 9.31
N PRO A 277 -17.24 9.79 10.51
CA PRO A 277 -17.73 8.55 11.09
C PRO A 277 -18.85 8.01 10.18
N VAL A 278 -18.83 6.71 9.92
CA VAL A 278 -20.00 6.06 9.34
C VAL A 278 -21.13 6.18 10.35
N ALA A 279 -22.27 6.72 9.93
CA ALA A 279 -23.47 6.67 10.74
C ALA A 279 -23.75 5.19 11.11
N PRO A 280 -24.06 4.87 12.37
CA PRO A 280 -24.46 3.53 12.74
C PRO A 280 -25.68 3.13 11.90
N ASN A 281 -25.60 1.93 11.30
CA ASN A 281 -26.76 1.31 10.63
C ASN A 281 -27.83 1.00 11.65
#